data_fe245b02b49ae6a854ac367b1e57a011
#
_entry.id   fe245b02b49ae6a854ac367b1e57a011
#
_cell.length_a   1.000
_cell.length_b   1.000
_cell.length_c   1.000
_cell.angle_alpha   90.00
_cell.angle_beta   90.00
_cell.angle_gamma   90.00
#
_symmetry.space_group_name_H-M   'P 1'
#
loop_
_entity.id
_entity.type
_entity.pdbx_description
1 polymer ?
#
loop_
_entity_poly.entity_id
_entity_poly.type
_entity_poly.pdbx_seq_one_letter_code
_entity_poly.pdbx_strand_id
1 'polypeptide(L)'
;HAVVGHILPECDPVYKATIIPRGGALGMVVSLPEMDRLNWHRDECQQKLAMTMAGKAAEVIKYGEDHVSNGPAGDIQQASQLARAMVMRWGMSDKVGNIDYAEAHEGYSGNTAGFSVSAHTKELIEEEVKGLIQSGYDRAFQILTDHHEEWERLAQGLLEYETLTGDEIKRVMNGEPPQAGDDEDGNEDQGNASVTAIPKAKPKKSPPEGGMEPEPTA
;
A
#
# COMPACT_ATOMS: atom_id res chain seq x y z
N HIS A 1 6.14 2.16 -8.30
CA HIS A 1 5.98 1.20 -7.19
C HIS A 1 6.15 -0.25 -7.65
N ALA A 2 5.49 -0.67 -8.75
CA ALA A 2 5.56 -2.03 -9.25
C ALA A 2 6.98 -2.43 -9.69
N VAL A 3 7.68 -1.56 -10.41
CA VAL A 3 9.06 -1.80 -10.85
C VAL A 3 9.99 -1.94 -9.64
N VAL A 4 9.96 -0.97 -8.71
CA VAL A 4 10.82 -0.98 -7.54
C VAL A 4 10.51 -2.17 -6.64
N GLY A 5 9.22 -2.48 -6.42
CA GLY A 5 8.81 -3.65 -5.63
C GLY A 5 9.18 -4.99 -6.28
N HIS A 6 9.28 -5.04 -7.62
CA HIS A 6 9.72 -6.24 -8.32
C HIS A 6 11.24 -6.47 -8.22
N ILE A 7 12.02 -5.38 -8.22
CA ILE A 7 13.49 -5.45 -8.20
C ILE A 7 14.04 -5.68 -6.80
N LEU A 8 13.37 -5.15 -5.78
CA LEU A 8 13.82 -5.26 -4.39
C LEU A 8 13.37 -6.60 -3.77
N PRO A 9 14.31 -7.47 -3.36
CA PRO A 9 13.99 -8.85 -2.97
C PRO A 9 13.20 -8.97 -1.65
N GLU A 10 13.31 -7.98 -0.76
CA GLU A 10 12.61 -8.00 0.53
C GLU A 10 11.24 -7.29 0.48
N CYS A 11 10.85 -6.75 -0.67
CA CYS A 11 9.50 -6.24 -0.88
C CYS A 11 8.53 -7.38 -1.09
N ASP A 12 7.29 -7.20 -0.59
CA ASP A 12 6.22 -8.16 -0.88
C ASP A 12 5.97 -8.25 -2.39
N PRO A 13 5.76 -9.45 -2.94
CA PRO A 13 5.51 -9.62 -4.36
C PRO A 13 4.34 -8.76 -4.85
N VAL A 14 4.53 -8.14 -6.00
CA VAL A 14 3.44 -7.39 -6.64
C VAL A 14 2.41 -8.38 -7.17
N TYR A 15 1.22 -8.35 -6.59
CA TYR A 15 0.10 -9.18 -7.00
C TYR A 15 -0.56 -8.66 -8.27
N LYS A 16 -0.81 -7.34 -8.33
CA LYS A 16 -1.36 -6.66 -9.51
C LYS A 16 -1.08 -5.17 -9.49
N ALA A 17 -1.09 -4.58 -10.68
CA ALA A 17 -1.14 -3.14 -10.89
C ALA A 17 -2.35 -2.78 -11.76
N THR A 18 -3.01 -1.66 -11.50
CA THR A 18 -4.14 -1.18 -12.27
C THR A 18 -4.16 0.34 -12.35
N ILE A 19 -4.59 0.86 -13.49
CA ILE A 19 -4.86 2.29 -13.69
C ILE A 19 -6.36 2.62 -13.68
N ILE A 20 -7.21 1.63 -13.37
CA ILE A 20 -8.65 1.84 -13.22
C ILE A 20 -8.89 2.61 -11.92
N PRO A 21 -9.49 3.83 -11.98
CA PRO A 21 -9.72 4.63 -10.78
C PRO A 21 -10.67 3.95 -9.80
N ARG A 22 -10.32 4.00 -8.51
CA ARG A 22 -11.20 3.52 -7.42
C ARG A 22 -11.10 4.47 -6.22
N GLY A 23 -12.24 4.95 -5.75
CA GLY A 23 -12.28 5.93 -4.67
C GLY A 23 -11.58 7.22 -5.08
N GLY A 24 -10.61 7.68 -4.32
CA GLY A 24 -9.79 8.87 -4.65
C GLY A 24 -8.48 8.56 -5.38
N ALA A 25 -8.16 7.28 -5.63
CA ALA A 25 -6.93 6.86 -6.30
C ALA A 25 -7.16 6.71 -7.81
N LEU A 26 -6.23 7.24 -8.62
CA LEU A 26 -6.25 7.12 -10.09
C LEU A 26 -5.70 5.79 -10.58
N GLY A 27 -5.05 5.02 -9.71
CA GLY A 27 -4.54 3.68 -9.94
C GLY A 27 -4.00 3.11 -8.64
N MET A 28 -3.64 1.83 -8.64
CA MET A 28 -3.04 1.21 -7.47
C MET A 28 -2.11 0.05 -7.85
N VAL A 29 -1.10 -0.16 -7.02
CA VAL A 29 -0.30 -1.38 -6.99
C VAL A 29 -0.65 -2.13 -5.72
N VAL A 30 -0.98 -3.40 -5.86
CA VAL A 30 -1.29 -4.29 -4.74
C VAL A 30 -0.15 -5.29 -4.60
N SER A 31 0.49 -5.31 -3.45
CA SER A 31 1.46 -6.32 -3.05
C SER A 31 0.87 -7.20 -1.97
N LEU A 32 1.13 -8.49 -2.05
CA LEU A 32 0.66 -9.45 -1.07
C LEU A 32 1.85 -10.23 -0.50
N PRO A 33 1.98 -10.32 0.82
CA PRO A 33 3.01 -11.14 1.44
C PRO A 33 2.74 -12.62 1.12
N GLU A 34 3.79 -13.39 0.82
CA GLU A 34 3.69 -14.84 0.60
C GLU A 34 3.40 -15.60 1.90
N MET A 35 3.79 -15.05 3.02
CA MET A 35 3.56 -15.61 4.36
C MET A 35 3.22 -14.51 5.35
N ASP A 36 2.50 -14.86 6.42
CA ASP A 36 2.26 -13.94 7.53
C ASP A 36 3.59 -13.56 8.19
N ARG A 37 3.95 -12.28 8.09
CA ARG A 37 5.16 -11.75 8.71
C ARG A 37 4.86 -11.29 10.13
N LEU A 38 5.53 -11.92 11.09
CA LEU A 38 5.41 -11.54 12.50
C LEU A 38 6.41 -10.46 12.91
N ASN A 39 7.53 -10.36 12.19
CA ASN A 39 8.62 -9.42 12.48
C ASN A 39 9.05 -8.69 11.21
N TRP A 40 9.60 -7.49 11.41
CA TRP A 40 10.19 -6.65 10.36
C TRP A 40 11.68 -6.50 10.61
N HIS A 41 12.50 -6.76 9.59
CA HIS A 41 13.93 -6.50 9.65
C HIS A 41 14.26 -5.09 9.13
N ARG A 42 15.41 -4.55 9.53
CA ARG A 42 15.85 -3.19 9.15
C ARG A 42 15.97 -3.03 7.62
N ASP A 43 16.53 -4.01 6.95
CA ASP A 43 16.70 -4.04 5.48
C ASP A 43 15.37 -4.12 4.74
N GLU A 44 14.41 -4.91 5.21
CA GLU A 44 13.04 -4.96 4.69
C GLU A 44 12.37 -3.58 4.80
N CYS A 45 12.48 -2.94 5.97
CA CYS A 45 11.92 -1.60 6.18
C CYS A 45 12.55 -0.57 5.23
N GLN A 46 13.87 -0.62 5.02
CA GLN A 46 14.56 0.27 4.09
C GLN A 46 14.12 0.05 2.64
N GLN A 47 13.93 -1.21 2.22
CA GLN A 47 13.42 -1.53 0.89
C GLN A 47 11.96 -1.10 0.73
N LYS A 48 11.15 -1.24 1.76
CA LYS A 48 9.78 -0.75 1.77
C LYS A 48 9.70 0.78 1.68
N LEU A 49 10.62 1.50 2.33
CA LEU A 49 10.75 2.96 2.16
C LEU A 49 11.04 3.31 0.70
N ALA A 50 11.96 2.60 0.05
CA ALA A 50 12.28 2.83 -1.36
C ALA A 50 11.06 2.56 -2.26
N MET A 51 10.37 1.43 -2.07
CA MET A 51 9.15 1.13 -2.82
C MET A 51 8.07 2.20 -2.61
N THR A 52 7.88 2.66 -1.37
CA THR A 52 6.90 3.70 -1.03
C THR A 52 7.24 5.04 -1.68
N MET A 53 8.52 5.44 -1.73
CA MET A 53 8.95 6.69 -2.34
C MET A 53 9.05 6.66 -3.87
N ALA A 54 8.82 5.49 -4.49
CA ALA A 54 8.97 5.30 -5.92
C ALA A 54 8.00 6.16 -6.76
N GLY A 55 6.78 6.41 -6.27
CA GLY A 55 5.82 7.29 -6.96
C GLY A 55 6.35 8.71 -7.10
N LYS A 56 6.90 9.26 -6.02
CA LYS A 56 7.53 10.60 -6.02
C LYS A 56 8.75 10.63 -6.94
N ALA A 57 9.60 9.61 -6.89
CA ALA A 57 10.79 9.52 -7.74
C ALA A 57 10.42 9.45 -9.23
N ALA A 58 9.38 8.67 -9.58
CA ALA A 58 8.89 8.55 -10.94
C ALA A 58 8.37 9.88 -11.50
N GLU A 59 7.60 10.65 -10.70
CA GLU A 59 7.15 11.98 -11.13
C GLU A 59 8.31 12.92 -11.41
N VAL A 60 9.34 12.95 -10.56
CA VAL A 60 10.52 13.79 -10.76
C VAL A 60 11.29 13.39 -12.04
N ILE A 61 11.48 12.08 -12.28
CA ILE A 61 12.17 11.60 -13.49
C ILE A 61 11.36 11.97 -14.74
N LYS A 62 10.03 11.82 -14.71
CA LYS A 62 9.19 12.00 -15.89
C LYS A 62 8.91 13.47 -16.21
N TYR A 63 8.66 14.29 -15.19
CA TYR A 63 8.14 15.65 -15.35
C TYR A 63 9.08 16.75 -14.86
N GLY A 64 10.15 16.38 -14.13
CA GLY A 64 11.06 17.31 -13.49
C GLY A 64 10.53 17.80 -12.13
N GLU A 65 11.43 18.38 -11.33
CA GLU A 65 11.12 18.79 -9.95
C GLU A 65 10.01 19.84 -9.84
N ASP A 66 9.91 20.74 -10.81
CA ASP A 66 8.95 21.84 -10.82
C ASP A 66 7.52 21.38 -11.17
N HIS A 67 7.35 20.15 -11.66
CA HIS A 67 6.06 19.63 -12.14
C HIS A 67 5.57 18.42 -11.33
N VAL A 68 6.10 18.22 -10.13
CA VAL A 68 5.60 17.18 -9.21
C VAL A 68 4.23 17.55 -8.69
N SER A 69 3.36 16.54 -8.57
CA SER A 69 2.00 16.71 -8.08
C SER A 69 1.90 16.45 -6.56
N ASN A 70 0.71 16.61 -6.03
CA ASN A 70 0.37 16.17 -4.67
C ASN A 70 -0.06 14.69 -4.62
N GLY A 71 -0.01 13.95 -5.75
CA GLY A 71 -0.37 12.53 -5.82
C GLY A 71 0.35 11.68 -4.77
N PRO A 72 1.68 11.81 -4.61
CA PRO A 72 2.45 11.03 -3.63
C PRO A 72 2.25 11.42 -2.15
N ALA A 73 1.27 12.26 -1.81
CA ALA A 73 1.07 12.69 -0.41
C ALA A 73 0.82 11.51 0.54
N GLY A 74 0.05 10.49 0.11
CA GLY A 74 -0.18 9.27 0.87
C GLY A 74 1.10 8.46 1.07
N ASP A 75 1.93 8.37 0.06
CA ASP A 75 3.22 7.67 0.10
C ASP A 75 4.19 8.35 1.07
N ILE A 76 4.27 9.68 1.01
CA ILE A 76 5.09 10.47 1.93
C ILE A 76 4.63 10.28 3.38
N GLN A 77 3.31 10.26 3.61
CA GLN A 77 2.76 9.99 4.94
C GLN A 77 3.13 8.60 5.43
N GLN A 78 2.97 7.58 4.61
CA GLN A 78 3.31 6.19 4.94
C GLN A 78 4.81 6.02 5.20
N ALA A 79 5.66 6.58 4.35
CA ALA A 79 7.11 6.57 4.54
C ALA A 79 7.52 7.26 5.86
N SER A 80 6.89 8.39 6.19
CA SER A 80 7.14 9.11 7.44
C SER A 80 6.75 8.31 8.67
N GLN A 81 5.61 7.62 8.63
CA GLN A 81 5.16 6.74 9.72
C GLN A 81 6.12 5.56 9.93
N LEU A 82 6.54 4.92 8.84
CA LEU A 82 7.48 3.79 8.89
C LEU A 82 8.84 4.24 9.44
N ALA A 83 9.42 5.30 8.90
CA ALA A 83 10.72 5.81 9.35
C ALA A 83 10.70 6.24 10.83
N ARG A 84 9.61 6.87 11.28
CA ARG A 84 9.43 7.20 12.71
C ARG A 84 9.34 5.94 13.58
N ALA A 85 8.61 4.91 13.16
CA ALA A 85 8.54 3.65 13.89
C ALA A 85 9.92 3.00 14.00
N MET A 86 10.71 2.97 12.91
CA MET A 86 12.08 2.46 12.90
C MET A 86 12.98 3.17 13.90
N VAL A 87 12.94 4.52 13.92
CA VAL A 87 13.83 5.34 14.75
C VAL A 87 13.37 5.41 16.19
N MET A 88 12.07 5.63 16.43
CA MET A 88 11.53 5.97 17.74
C MET A 88 11.05 4.77 18.55
N ARG A 89 10.66 3.66 17.90
CA ARG A 89 10.06 2.49 18.58
C ARG A 89 10.89 1.23 18.48
N TRP A 90 11.53 1.01 17.32
CA TRP A 90 12.17 -0.28 17.03
C TRP A 90 13.69 -0.27 17.24
N GLY A 91 14.27 0.87 17.65
CA GLY A 91 15.72 0.96 17.87
C GLY A 91 16.56 0.70 16.62
N MET A 92 16.01 1.01 15.42
CA MET A 92 16.68 0.77 14.15
C MET A 92 17.57 1.92 13.69
N SER A 93 17.87 2.91 14.58
CA SER A 93 18.88 3.94 14.37
C SER A 93 19.99 3.79 15.39
N ASP A 94 21.23 3.64 14.91
CA ASP A 94 22.40 3.51 15.78
C ASP A 94 22.74 4.83 16.50
N LYS A 95 22.33 5.98 15.93
CA LYS A 95 22.56 7.31 16.54
C LYS A 95 21.58 7.62 17.66
N VAL A 96 20.31 7.23 17.47
CA VAL A 96 19.25 7.45 18.46
C VAL A 96 19.29 6.39 19.56
N GLY A 97 19.69 5.15 19.23
CA GLY A 97 19.84 4.04 20.16
C GLY A 97 18.54 3.27 20.45
N ASN A 98 18.62 2.38 21.44
CA ASN A 98 17.56 1.42 21.77
C ASN A 98 16.63 1.97 22.88
N ILE A 99 15.99 3.09 22.62
CA ILE A 99 15.07 3.75 23.55
C ILE A 99 13.73 3.97 22.83
N ASP A 100 12.62 3.71 23.51
CA ASP A 100 11.29 4.05 22.99
C ASP A 100 10.97 5.52 23.29
N TYR A 101 10.93 6.33 22.24
CA TYR A 101 10.57 7.74 22.30
C TYR A 101 9.13 8.02 21.85
N ALA A 102 8.33 7.00 21.54
CA ALA A 102 6.98 7.19 20.99
C ALA A 102 6.04 7.86 21.98
N GLU A 103 6.11 7.52 23.27
CA GLU A 103 5.28 8.14 24.32
C GLU A 103 5.53 9.64 24.47
N ALA A 104 6.76 10.09 24.22
CA ALA A 104 7.12 11.52 24.28
C ALA A 104 6.49 12.33 23.13
N HIS A 105 6.07 11.68 22.05
CA HIS A 105 5.47 12.32 20.88
C HIS A 105 3.93 12.29 20.90
N GLU A 106 3.32 11.30 21.55
CA GLU A 106 1.85 11.14 21.65
C GLU A 106 1.20 12.00 22.75
N GLY A 107 1.94 12.88 23.43
CA GLY A 107 1.49 13.73 24.52
C GLY A 107 0.43 14.79 24.18
N TYR A 108 -0.65 14.39 23.46
CA TYR A 108 -1.83 15.24 23.23
C TYR A 108 -2.84 15.20 24.40
N SER A 109 -2.63 14.35 25.36
CA SER A 109 -3.54 14.23 26.52
C SER A 109 -2.97 14.91 27.77
N GLY A 110 -2.77 16.23 27.76
CA GLY A 110 -2.68 17.12 28.93
C GLY A 110 -1.95 16.67 30.20
N ASN A 111 -1.43 15.47 30.28
CA ASN A 111 -0.76 14.90 31.44
C ASN A 111 0.76 14.82 31.14
N THR A 112 1.49 15.86 31.49
CA THR A 112 2.92 16.05 31.30
C THR A 112 3.78 15.22 32.26
N ALA A 113 3.38 14.02 32.60
CA ALA A 113 4.24 13.05 33.29
C ALA A 113 5.09 12.22 32.32
N GLY A 114 5.01 12.53 31.01
CA GLY A 114 5.79 11.88 29.96
C GLY A 114 7.26 12.31 29.98
N PHE A 115 8.12 11.39 29.67
CA PHE A 115 9.57 11.54 29.53
C PHE A 115 9.90 12.75 28.62
N SER A 116 10.50 13.81 29.21
CA SER A 116 10.88 15.01 28.45
C SER A 116 12.13 14.72 27.63
N VAL A 117 11.97 14.61 26.31
CA VAL A 117 13.09 14.45 25.38
C VAL A 117 13.80 15.80 25.19
N SER A 118 15.13 15.80 25.29
CA SER A 118 15.93 17.01 25.08
C SER A 118 15.78 17.55 23.64
N ALA A 119 16.01 18.87 23.44
CA ALA A 119 15.97 19.47 22.11
C ALA A 119 16.96 18.79 21.15
N HIS A 120 18.16 18.46 21.63
CA HIS A 120 19.17 17.76 20.85
C HIS A 120 18.71 16.35 20.41
N THR A 121 18.06 15.60 21.29
CA THR A 121 17.52 14.26 20.91
C THR A 121 16.40 14.37 19.90
N LYS A 122 15.54 15.38 19.99
CA LYS A 122 14.48 15.62 18.99
C LYS A 122 15.08 15.93 17.61
N GLU A 123 16.07 16.82 17.55
CA GLU A 123 16.80 17.15 16.33
C GLU A 123 17.43 15.88 15.71
N LEU A 124 18.10 15.07 16.51
CA LEU A 124 18.71 13.83 16.07
C LEU A 124 17.68 12.82 15.52
N ILE A 125 16.53 12.69 16.17
CA ILE A 125 15.41 11.85 15.67
C ILE A 125 14.92 12.37 14.32
N GLU A 126 14.71 13.67 14.18
CA GLU A 126 14.26 14.29 12.93
C GLU A 126 15.26 14.10 11.79
N GLU A 127 16.55 14.25 12.06
CA GLU A 127 17.63 14.00 11.09
C GLU A 127 17.65 12.55 10.64
N GLU A 128 17.55 11.57 11.55
CA GLU A 128 17.55 10.14 11.22
C GLU A 128 16.30 9.75 10.42
N VAL A 129 15.12 10.24 10.80
CA VAL A 129 13.87 10.00 10.05
C VAL A 129 13.98 10.57 8.65
N LYS A 130 14.45 11.80 8.50
CA LYS A 130 14.67 12.45 7.20
C LYS A 130 15.71 11.68 6.36
N GLY A 131 16.80 11.25 6.98
CA GLY A 131 17.85 10.48 6.33
C GLY A 131 17.34 9.13 5.76
N LEU A 132 16.53 8.40 6.53
CA LEU A 132 15.92 7.14 6.08
C LEU A 132 14.99 7.34 4.89
N ILE A 133 14.13 8.35 4.93
CA ILE A 133 13.20 8.66 3.83
C ILE A 133 13.99 9.08 2.58
N GLN A 134 15.00 9.94 2.74
CA GLN A 134 15.84 10.39 1.62
C GLN A 134 16.60 9.22 1.01
N SER A 135 17.18 8.34 1.81
CA SER A 135 17.85 7.12 1.32
C SER A 135 16.91 6.21 0.54
N GLY A 136 15.66 6.07 1.01
CA GLY A 136 14.61 5.34 0.28
C GLY A 136 14.29 5.99 -1.07
N TYR A 137 14.12 7.31 -1.08
CA TYR A 137 13.89 8.07 -2.32
C TYR A 137 15.05 7.92 -3.31
N ASP A 138 16.28 8.13 -2.86
CA ASP A 138 17.47 8.04 -3.72
C ASP A 138 17.62 6.64 -4.34
N ARG A 139 17.34 5.60 -3.54
CA ARG A 139 17.36 4.21 -4.02
C ARG A 139 16.28 3.95 -5.07
N ALA A 140 15.05 4.44 -4.84
CA ALA A 140 13.97 4.33 -5.81
C ALA A 140 14.30 5.09 -7.11
N PHE A 141 14.85 6.30 -7.00
CA PHE A 141 15.27 7.11 -8.13
C PHE A 141 16.33 6.39 -8.96
N GLN A 142 17.35 5.81 -8.31
CA GLN A 142 18.40 5.05 -8.98
C GLN A 142 17.82 3.83 -9.70
N ILE A 143 16.98 3.03 -9.03
CA ILE A 143 16.35 1.84 -9.64
C ILE A 143 15.53 2.23 -10.88
N LEU A 144 14.68 3.26 -10.79
CA LEU A 144 13.85 3.70 -11.91
C LEU A 144 14.68 4.29 -13.07
N THR A 145 15.84 4.87 -12.78
CA THR A 145 16.77 5.35 -13.79
C THR A 145 17.47 4.19 -14.50
N ASP A 146 17.96 3.22 -13.74
CA ASP A 146 18.68 2.05 -14.25
C ASP A 146 17.75 1.11 -15.04
N HIS A 147 16.47 1.05 -14.66
CA HIS A 147 15.43 0.22 -15.28
C HIS A 147 14.38 1.05 -16.04
N HIS A 148 14.84 2.12 -16.70
CA HIS A 148 13.94 3.06 -17.37
C HIS A 148 13.14 2.40 -18.51
N GLU A 149 13.76 1.50 -19.26
CA GLU A 149 13.09 0.80 -20.37
C GLU A 149 11.99 -0.15 -19.87
N GLU A 150 12.26 -0.91 -18.79
CA GLU A 150 11.27 -1.79 -18.15
C GLU A 150 10.11 -0.99 -17.59
N TRP A 151 10.41 0.15 -16.98
CA TRP A 151 9.38 1.05 -16.46
C TRP A 151 8.50 1.62 -17.58
N GLU A 152 9.09 2.10 -18.69
CA GLU A 152 8.30 2.60 -19.84
C GLU A 152 7.47 1.48 -20.48
N ARG A 153 8.01 0.25 -20.64
CA ARG A 153 7.24 -0.91 -21.14
C ARG A 153 6.04 -1.22 -20.24
N LEU A 154 6.24 -1.22 -18.93
CA LEU A 154 5.15 -1.46 -17.97
C LEU A 154 4.09 -0.36 -18.04
N ALA A 155 4.49 0.91 -18.17
CA ALA A 155 3.57 2.03 -18.30
C ALA A 155 2.71 1.89 -19.58
N GLN A 156 3.33 1.53 -20.72
CA GLN A 156 2.61 1.27 -21.97
C GLN A 156 1.66 0.08 -21.84
N GLY A 157 2.09 -1.01 -21.21
CA GLY A 157 1.26 -2.18 -20.97
C GLY A 157 0.03 -1.82 -20.11
N LEU A 158 0.18 -1.01 -19.08
CA LEU A 158 -0.95 -0.54 -18.28
C LEU A 158 -1.89 0.38 -19.05
N LEU A 159 -1.40 1.20 -19.98
CA LEU A 159 -2.25 2.00 -20.86
C LEU A 159 -3.06 1.14 -21.84
N GLU A 160 -2.53 -0.01 -22.24
CA GLU A 160 -3.19 -0.93 -23.19
C GLU A 160 -4.16 -1.88 -22.49
N TYR A 161 -3.75 -2.48 -21.37
CA TYR A 161 -4.49 -3.55 -20.70
C TYR A 161 -5.22 -3.10 -19.43
N GLU A 162 -4.99 -1.87 -18.96
CA GLU A 162 -5.57 -1.24 -17.77
C GLU A 162 -5.23 -1.94 -16.45
N THR A 163 -5.08 -3.26 -16.45
CA THR A 163 -4.75 -4.08 -15.26
C THR A 163 -3.82 -5.21 -15.67
N LEU A 164 -2.75 -5.41 -14.91
CA LEU A 164 -1.78 -6.48 -15.09
C LEU A 164 -1.59 -7.21 -13.74
N THR A 165 -1.58 -8.54 -13.80
CA THR A 165 -1.19 -9.41 -12.68
C THR A 165 0.33 -9.38 -12.46
N GLY A 166 0.81 -9.91 -11.33
CA GLY A 166 2.25 -9.92 -11.03
C GLY A 166 3.10 -10.64 -12.07
N ASP A 167 2.60 -11.74 -12.65
CA ASP A 167 3.32 -12.47 -13.68
C ASP A 167 3.28 -11.76 -15.04
N GLU A 168 2.16 -11.14 -15.38
CA GLU A 168 2.05 -10.29 -16.58
C GLU A 168 2.95 -9.06 -16.48
N ILE A 169 3.09 -8.45 -15.30
CA ILE A 169 4.01 -7.34 -15.04
C ILE A 169 5.45 -7.77 -15.38
N LYS A 170 5.89 -8.93 -14.89
CA LYS A 170 7.23 -9.48 -15.18
C LYS A 170 7.46 -9.66 -16.69
N ARG A 171 6.48 -10.25 -17.38
CA ARG A 171 6.55 -10.49 -18.83
C ARG A 171 6.64 -9.18 -19.62
N VAL A 172 5.75 -8.23 -19.32
CA VAL A 172 5.73 -6.92 -19.98
C VAL A 172 7.03 -6.14 -19.74
N MET A 173 7.58 -6.18 -18.53
CA MET A 173 8.88 -5.57 -18.23
C MET A 173 10.00 -6.20 -19.07
N ASN A 174 9.95 -7.52 -19.33
CA ASN A 174 10.90 -8.23 -20.19
C ASN A 174 10.65 -8.01 -21.70
N GLY A 175 9.63 -7.25 -22.09
CA GLY A 175 9.26 -7.02 -23.48
C GLY A 175 8.44 -8.13 -24.13
N GLU A 176 7.85 -9.01 -23.30
CA GLU A 176 6.94 -10.06 -23.74
C GLU A 176 5.48 -9.57 -23.59
N PRO A 177 4.55 -10.02 -24.45
CA PRO A 177 3.15 -9.71 -24.26
C PRO A 177 2.63 -10.37 -22.96
N PRO A 178 1.67 -9.74 -22.24
CA PRO A 178 0.97 -10.42 -21.18
C PRO A 178 0.32 -11.68 -21.76
N GLN A 179 0.28 -12.79 -21.03
CA GLN A 179 -0.47 -13.95 -21.47
C GLN A 179 -1.94 -13.53 -21.53
N ALA A 180 -2.56 -13.70 -22.70
CA ALA A 180 -4.00 -13.84 -22.74
C ALA A 180 -4.31 -15.03 -21.82
N GLY A 181 -5.13 -14.83 -20.79
CA GLY A 181 -5.50 -15.92 -19.90
C GLY A 181 -5.90 -17.10 -20.77
N ASP A 182 -5.22 -18.22 -20.63
CA ASP A 182 -5.70 -19.49 -21.13
C ASP A 182 -6.96 -19.82 -20.32
N ASP A 183 -8.09 -19.29 -20.78
CA ASP A 183 -9.42 -19.84 -20.51
C ASP A 183 -9.53 -21.17 -21.26
N GLU A 184 -8.49 -22.02 -21.17
CA GLU A 184 -8.56 -23.44 -21.49
C GLU A 184 -8.94 -24.25 -20.24
N ASP A 185 -10.09 -23.94 -19.67
CA ASP A 185 -10.92 -24.99 -19.10
C ASP A 185 -12.06 -25.31 -20.08
N GLY A 186 -11.66 -25.88 -21.19
CA GLY A 186 -12.52 -26.72 -21.99
C GLY A 186 -12.88 -27.97 -21.21
N ASN A 187 -13.62 -27.83 -20.14
CA ASN A 187 -14.39 -28.94 -19.58
C ASN A 187 -15.86 -28.69 -19.95
N GLU A 188 -16.24 -29.24 -21.09
CA GLU A 188 -17.64 -29.55 -21.42
C GLU A 188 -18.16 -30.54 -20.36
N ASP A 189 -18.57 -30.02 -19.19
CA ASP A 189 -19.49 -30.78 -18.36
C ASP A 189 -20.83 -30.01 -18.31
N GLN A 190 -21.81 -30.68 -18.94
CA GLN A 190 -23.20 -30.30 -18.94
C GLN A 190 -23.73 -30.35 -17.51
N GLY A 191 -23.86 -29.22 -16.87
CA GLY A 191 -24.38 -29.10 -15.51
C GLY A 191 -24.76 -27.66 -15.18
N ASN A 192 -25.88 -27.24 -15.73
CA ASN A 192 -26.64 -26.04 -15.39
C ASN A 192 -26.58 -25.66 -13.91
N ALA A 193 -25.77 -24.64 -13.52
CA ALA A 193 -25.97 -23.91 -12.30
C ALA A 193 -25.43 -22.45 -12.45
N SER A 194 -26.31 -21.59 -12.89
CA SER A 194 -26.16 -20.13 -12.84
C SER A 194 -25.88 -19.66 -11.41
N VAL A 195 -24.63 -19.26 -11.09
CA VAL A 195 -24.25 -18.69 -9.80
C VAL A 195 -24.29 -17.17 -9.85
N THR A 196 -25.42 -16.61 -10.28
CA THR A 196 -25.74 -15.19 -10.13
C THR A 196 -27.16 -15.01 -9.60
N ALA A 197 -27.43 -15.59 -8.44
CA ALA A 197 -28.64 -15.29 -7.70
C ALA A 197 -28.26 -14.80 -6.29
N ILE A 198 -28.23 -13.48 -6.13
CA ILE A 198 -28.34 -12.86 -4.81
C ILE A 198 -29.67 -13.35 -4.21
N PRO A 199 -29.70 -13.99 -3.02
CA PRO A 199 -30.93 -14.42 -2.41
C PRO A 199 -31.82 -13.19 -2.13
N LYS A 200 -32.92 -13.06 -2.83
CA LYS A 200 -33.95 -12.10 -2.46
C LYS A 200 -34.52 -12.48 -1.12
N ALA A 201 -34.35 -11.66 -0.11
CA ALA A 201 -34.99 -11.79 1.17
C ALA A 201 -36.51 -11.92 0.97
N LYS A 202 -37.11 -13.01 1.50
CA LYS A 202 -38.56 -13.18 1.51
C LYS A 202 -39.18 -12.10 2.42
N PRO A 203 -40.27 -11.43 2.01
CA PRO A 203 -40.94 -10.46 2.88
C PRO A 203 -41.46 -11.19 4.13
N LYS A 204 -41.16 -10.65 5.32
CA LYS A 204 -41.73 -11.08 6.58
C LYS A 204 -43.24 -10.94 6.51
N LYS A 205 -43.98 -12.03 6.74
CA LYS A 205 -45.43 -11.99 6.97
C LYS A 205 -45.72 -11.13 8.20
N SER A 206 -46.62 -10.17 8.03
CA SER A 206 -47.19 -9.39 9.10
C SER A 206 -47.84 -10.30 10.16
N PRO A 207 -47.74 -10.02 11.48
CA PRO A 207 -48.49 -10.76 12.47
C PRO A 207 -50.01 -10.52 12.32
N PRO A 208 -50.87 -11.48 12.69
CA PRO A 208 -52.30 -11.33 12.60
C PRO A 208 -52.76 -10.25 13.56
N GLU A 209 -53.65 -9.38 13.12
CA GLU A 209 -54.38 -8.42 13.94
C GLU A 209 -55.24 -9.18 14.97
N GLY A 210 -54.79 -9.18 16.21
CA GLY A 210 -55.60 -9.60 17.33
C GLY A 210 -56.46 -8.43 17.82
N GLY A 211 -57.75 -8.46 17.55
CA GLY A 211 -58.69 -7.51 18.09
C GLY A 211 -58.73 -7.58 19.64
N MET A 212 -58.54 -6.45 20.28
CA MET A 212 -58.82 -6.25 21.71
C MET A 212 -60.26 -5.78 21.83
N GLU A 213 -61.11 -6.65 22.42
CA GLU A 213 -62.40 -6.22 22.88
C GLU A 213 -62.25 -5.36 24.14
N PRO A 214 -63.04 -4.28 24.35
CA PRO A 214 -62.97 -3.45 25.54
C PRO A 214 -63.74 -4.11 26.69
N GLU A 215 -63.08 -4.23 27.88
CA GLU A 215 -63.74 -4.63 29.10
C GLU A 215 -64.73 -3.58 29.60
N PRO A 216 -65.89 -3.99 30.19
CA PRO A 216 -66.85 -3.07 30.71
C PRO A 216 -66.45 -2.56 32.09
N THR A 217 -66.52 -1.27 32.29
CA THR A 217 -66.40 -0.55 33.56
C THR A 217 -67.60 -0.84 34.45
N ALA A 218 -67.31 -1.24 35.68
CA ALA A 218 -68.24 -1.14 36.86
C ALA A 218 -67.56 -0.30 37.91
#